data_410cafaa75b5856f91b13d55beee4c76
#
_entry.id   410cafaa75b5856f91b13d55beee4c76
#
_cell.length_a   1.000
_cell.length_b   1.000
_cell.length_c   1.000
_cell.angle_alpha   90.00
_cell.angle_beta   90.00
_cell.angle_gamma   90.00
#
_symmetry.space_group_name_H-M   'P 1'
#
loop_
_entity.id
_entity.type
_entity.pdbx_description
1 polymer ?
#
loop_
_entity_poly.entity_id
_entity_poly.type
_entity_poly.pdbx_seq_one_letter_code
_entity_poly.pdbx_strand_id
1 'polypeptide(L)'
;MLAAIASISLFVGGIGIMNIMLVSVTERTQEIGLRKAIGATQQDILLQFMIEAVILSVTGGLIGIILGGGSIVLVGIFTPFQSTISPAAVLLTASVSGAIGLFFGVVPARRAAQLDPMVALRTA
;
A
#
# COMPACT_ATOMS: atom_id res chain seq x y z
N MET A 1 -22.52 9.63 -5.20
CA MET A 1 -21.98 10.37 -4.02
C MET A 1 -21.05 9.49 -3.18
N LEU A 2 -21.50 8.31 -2.76
CA LEU A 2 -20.66 7.38 -1.97
C LEU A 2 -19.38 6.95 -2.72
N ALA A 3 -19.50 6.67 -4.01
CA ALA A 3 -18.37 6.30 -4.84
C ALA A 3 -17.32 7.43 -4.93
N ALA A 4 -17.76 8.68 -4.99
CA ALA A 4 -16.87 9.83 -5.00
C ALA A 4 -16.11 9.97 -3.68
N ILE A 5 -16.80 9.82 -2.55
CA ILE A 5 -16.20 9.86 -1.21
C ILE A 5 -15.21 8.72 -1.05
N ALA A 6 -15.58 7.50 -1.48
CA ALA A 6 -14.71 6.34 -1.42
C ALA A 6 -13.46 6.52 -2.27
N SER A 7 -13.59 7.11 -3.46
CA SER A 7 -12.45 7.37 -4.35
C SER A 7 -11.49 8.38 -3.75
N ILE A 8 -12.01 9.46 -3.14
CA ILE A 8 -11.19 10.44 -2.44
C ILE A 8 -10.46 9.79 -1.25
N SER A 9 -11.16 8.96 -0.48
CA SER A 9 -10.58 8.24 0.65
C SER A 9 -9.46 7.30 0.21
N LEU A 10 -9.65 6.59 -0.89
CA LEU A 10 -8.62 5.71 -1.47
C LEU A 10 -7.41 6.51 -1.92
N PHE A 11 -7.62 7.67 -2.54
CA PHE A 11 -6.54 8.52 -3.01
C PHE A 11 -5.71 9.04 -1.83
N VAL A 12 -6.38 9.51 -0.78
CA VAL A 12 -5.73 9.98 0.46
C VAL A 12 -4.96 8.83 1.14
N GLY A 13 -5.58 7.64 1.18
CA GLY A 13 -4.92 6.43 1.70
C GLY A 13 -3.70 6.05 0.90
N GLY A 14 -3.76 6.16 -0.42
CA GLY A 14 -2.63 5.93 -1.31
C GLY A 14 -1.49 6.89 -1.07
N ILE A 15 -1.80 8.17 -0.89
CA ILE A 15 -0.80 9.19 -0.52
C ILE A 15 -0.16 8.84 0.83
N GLY A 16 -0.95 8.34 1.78
CA GLY A 16 -0.46 7.86 3.07
C GLY A 16 0.53 6.71 2.91
N ILE A 17 0.23 5.74 2.07
CA ILE A 17 1.15 4.64 1.74
C ILE A 17 2.45 5.19 1.14
N MET A 18 2.34 6.09 0.19
CA MET A 18 3.50 6.72 -0.44
C MET A 18 4.38 7.43 0.58
N ASN A 19 3.78 8.20 1.50
CA ASN A 19 4.52 8.91 2.54
C ASN A 19 5.23 7.95 3.50
N ILE A 20 4.54 6.88 3.93
CA ILE A 20 5.13 5.87 4.80
C ILE A 20 6.32 5.20 4.11
N MET A 21 6.16 4.86 2.84
CA MET A 21 7.22 4.21 2.05
C MET A 21 8.40 5.14 1.81
N LEU A 22 8.16 6.44 1.56
CA LEU A 22 9.23 7.42 1.39
C LEU A 22 10.05 7.59 2.67
N VAL A 23 9.37 7.65 3.82
CA VAL A 23 10.05 7.72 5.13
C VAL A 23 10.85 6.44 5.36
N SER A 24 10.27 5.28 5.06
CA SER A 24 10.94 3.99 5.19
C SER A 24 12.21 3.91 4.34
N VAL A 25 12.14 4.37 3.09
CA VAL A 25 13.31 4.43 2.20
C VAL A 25 14.39 5.34 2.78
N THR A 26 13.99 6.51 3.29
CA THR A 26 14.92 7.47 3.89
C THR A 26 15.61 6.88 5.13
N GLU A 27 14.86 6.21 5.99
CA GLU A 27 15.41 5.58 7.21
C GLU A 27 16.30 4.38 6.89
N ARG A 28 16.03 3.68 5.78
CA ARG A 28 16.75 2.47 5.37
C ARG A 28 17.79 2.73 4.27
N THR A 29 18.18 3.99 4.07
CA THR A 29 19.10 4.39 3.00
C THR A 29 20.43 3.62 3.10
N GLN A 30 21.01 3.50 4.29
CA GLN A 30 22.26 2.75 4.50
C GLN A 30 22.09 1.26 4.16
N GLU A 31 21.01 0.65 4.60
CA GLU A 31 20.72 -0.76 4.34
C GLU A 31 20.60 -1.01 2.84
N ILE A 32 19.88 -0.15 2.13
CA ILE A 32 19.73 -0.24 0.67
C ILE A 32 21.09 -0.08 -0.01
N GLY A 33 21.87 0.90 0.41
CA GLY A 33 23.20 1.12 -0.12
C GLY A 33 24.11 -0.07 0.09
N LEU A 34 24.08 -0.68 1.26
CA LEU A 34 24.86 -1.87 1.58
C LEU A 34 24.45 -3.05 0.68
N ARG A 35 23.15 -3.28 0.49
CA ARG A 35 22.65 -4.34 -0.39
C ARG A 35 23.13 -4.17 -1.82
N LYS A 36 23.09 -2.94 -2.34
CA LYS A 36 23.60 -2.63 -3.68
C LYS A 36 25.10 -2.83 -3.79
N ALA A 37 25.83 -2.46 -2.75
CA ALA A 37 27.29 -2.61 -2.72
C ALA A 37 27.71 -4.07 -2.79
N ILE A 38 26.91 -4.99 -2.24
CA ILE A 38 27.19 -6.44 -2.27
C ILE A 38 26.54 -7.17 -3.44
N GLY A 39 25.97 -6.44 -4.41
CA GLY A 39 25.53 -7.00 -5.67
C GLY A 39 24.03 -6.99 -5.97
N ALA A 40 23.18 -6.41 -5.11
CA ALA A 40 21.76 -6.31 -5.41
C ALA A 40 21.54 -5.37 -6.59
N THR A 41 20.65 -5.79 -7.53
CA THR A 41 20.33 -4.97 -8.70
C THR A 41 19.26 -3.95 -8.36
N GLN A 42 19.08 -2.95 -9.26
CA GLN A 42 17.99 -1.99 -9.13
C GLN A 42 16.62 -2.70 -9.12
N GLN A 43 16.46 -3.74 -9.94
CA GLN A 43 15.22 -4.52 -9.99
C GLN A 43 14.94 -5.24 -8.68
N ASP A 44 15.95 -5.78 -8.02
CA ASP A 44 15.80 -6.45 -6.74
C ASP A 44 15.24 -5.51 -5.68
N ILE A 45 15.79 -4.31 -5.59
CA ILE A 45 15.34 -3.28 -4.67
C ILE A 45 13.94 -2.79 -5.03
N LEU A 46 13.69 -2.53 -6.31
CA LEU A 46 12.39 -2.10 -6.82
C LEU A 46 11.29 -3.11 -6.45
N LEU A 47 11.53 -4.39 -6.73
CA LEU A 47 10.59 -5.46 -6.41
C LEU A 47 10.32 -5.55 -4.92
N GLN A 48 11.34 -5.45 -4.10
CA GLN A 48 11.21 -5.52 -2.64
C GLN A 48 10.26 -4.44 -2.13
N PHE A 49 10.47 -3.18 -2.54
CA PHE A 49 9.63 -2.08 -2.09
C PHE A 49 8.23 -2.12 -2.69
N MET A 50 8.09 -2.60 -3.93
CA MET A 50 6.78 -2.82 -4.53
C MET A 50 5.98 -3.87 -3.77
N ILE A 51 6.62 -4.97 -3.38
CA ILE A 51 5.98 -6.02 -2.58
C ILE A 51 5.56 -5.47 -1.22
N GLU A 52 6.41 -4.69 -0.56
CA GLU A 52 6.07 -4.03 0.71
C GLU A 52 4.83 -3.14 0.57
N ALA A 53 4.76 -2.35 -0.50
CA ALA A 53 3.62 -1.47 -0.77
C ALA A 53 2.33 -2.26 -0.99
N VAL A 54 2.40 -3.35 -1.74
CA VAL A 54 1.25 -4.24 -1.98
C VAL A 54 0.79 -4.89 -0.68
N ILE A 55 1.71 -5.38 0.14
CA ILE A 55 1.38 -5.97 1.44
C ILE A 55 0.66 -4.95 2.33
N LEU A 56 1.17 -3.71 2.40
CA LEU A 56 0.52 -2.64 3.17
C LEU A 56 -0.89 -2.38 2.68
N SER A 57 -1.08 -2.25 1.36
CA SER A 57 -2.38 -1.93 0.79
C SER A 57 -3.38 -3.08 0.93
N VAL A 58 -2.94 -4.31 0.73
CA VAL A 58 -3.79 -5.50 0.89
C VAL A 58 -4.19 -5.68 2.36
N THR A 59 -3.26 -5.48 3.29
CA THR A 59 -3.54 -5.52 4.73
C THR A 59 -4.60 -4.49 5.09
N GLY A 60 -4.43 -3.25 4.63
CA GLY A 60 -5.41 -2.18 4.84
C GLY A 60 -6.76 -2.52 4.22
N GLY A 61 -6.75 -3.06 3.00
CA GLY A 61 -7.97 -3.51 2.31
C GLY A 61 -8.71 -4.61 3.06
N LEU A 62 -7.98 -5.59 3.60
CA LEU A 62 -8.57 -6.67 4.40
C LEU A 62 -9.20 -6.12 5.69
N ILE A 63 -8.52 -5.24 6.39
CA ILE A 63 -9.06 -4.58 7.58
C ILE A 63 -10.32 -3.79 7.20
N GLY A 64 -10.28 -3.07 6.08
CA GLY A 64 -11.43 -2.32 5.57
C GLY A 64 -12.63 -3.23 5.26
N ILE A 65 -12.38 -4.39 4.66
CA ILE A 65 -13.43 -5.37 4.37
C ILE A 65 -14.04 -5.91 5.66
N ILE A 66 -13.21 -6.23 6.66
CA ILE A 66 -13.67 -6.73 7.95
C ILE A 66 -14.54 -5.67 8.65
N LEU A 67 -14.07 -4.43 8.72
CA LEU A 67 -14.79 -3.34 9.36
C LEU A 67 -16.09 -3.00 8.60
N GLY A 68 -16.01 -2.91 7.28
CA GLY A 68 -17.18 -2.63 6.44
C GLY A 68 -18.21 -3.74 6.48
N GLY A 69 -17.75 -4.99 6.35
CA GLY A 69 -18.63 -6.17 6.44
C GLY A 69 -19.28 -6.31 7.81
N GLY A 70 -18.48 -6.09 8.86
CA GLY A 70 -19.00 -6.09 10.23
C GLY A 70 -20.05 -5.01 10.46
N SER A 71 -19.82 -3.82 9.91
CA SER A 71 -20.79 -2.71 9.98
C SER A 71 -22.11 -3.06 9.28
N ILE A 72 -22.06 -3.69 8.11
CA ILE A 72 -23.23 -4.12 7.37
C ILE A 72 -24.03 -5.15 8.19
N VAL A 73 -23.35 -6.12 8.80
CA VAL A 73 -23.98 -7.13 9.64
C VAL A 73 -24.66 -6.48 10.85
N LEU A 74 -23.98 -5.55 11.52
CA LEU A 74 -24.53 -4.84 12.68
C LEU A 74 -25.76 -4.03 12.30
N VAL A 75 -25.71 -3.30 11.21
CA VAL A 75 -26.86 -2.53 10.71
C VAL A 75 -28.03 -3.46 10.40
N GLY A 76 -27.77 -4.63 9.81
CA GLY A 76 -28.79 -5.62 9.51
C GLY A 76 -29.47 -6.21 10.75
N ILE A 77 -28.76 -6.28 11.88
CA ILE A 77 -29.32 -6.77 13.15
C ILE A 77 -30.23 -5.71 13.81
N PHE A 78 -29.81 -4.45 13.78
CA PHE A 78 -30.49 -3.37 14.50
C PHE A 78 -31.55 -2.63 13.66
N THR A 79 -31.56 -2.84 12.35
CA THR A 79 -32.49 -2.15 11.44
C THR A 79 -33.15 -3.16 10.51
N PRO A 80 -34.36 -2.83 9.96
CA PRO A 80 -35.02 -3.69 8.98
C PRO A 80 -34.35 -3.69 7.60
N PHE A 81 -33.25 -2.96 7.41
CA PHE A 81 -32.55 -2.92 6.13
C PHE A 81 -31.75 -4.19 5.95
N GLN A 82 -32.08 -4.96 4.93
CA GLN A 82 -31.32 -6.15 4.58
C GLN A 82 -30.21 -5.76 3.59
N SER A 83 -28.99 -5.77 4.07
CA SER A 83 -27.82 -5.59 3.22
C SER A 83 -27.05 -6.89 3.17
N THR A 84 -26.64 -7.30 1.98
CA THR A 84 -25.84 -8.51 1.79
C THR A 84 -24.46 -8.14 1.30
N ILE A 85 -23.46 -8.89 1.77
CA ILE A 85 -22.09 -8.75 1.29
C ILE A 85 -21.96 -9.52 -0.02
N SER A 86 -21.69 -8.80 -1.12
CA SER A 86 -21.49 -9.40 -2.42
C SER A 86 -20.05 -9.90 -2.56
N PRO A 87 -19.84 -11.18 -2.96
CA PRO A 87 -18.47 -11.63 -3.27
C PRO A 87 -17.79 -10.81 -4.36
N ALA A 88 -18.55 -10.32 -5.34
CA ALA A 88 -18.02 -9.44 -6.38
C ALA A 88 -17.49 -8.13 -5.81
N ALA A 89 -18.19 -7.54 -4.82
CA ALA A 89 -17.74 -6.33 -4.14
C ALA A 89 -16.44 -6.56 -3.36
N VAL A 90 -16.31 -7.70 -2.70
CA VAL A 90 -15.09 -8.08 -1.97
C VAL A 90 -13.91 -8.21 -2.92
N LEU A 91 -14.09 -8.91 -4.05
CA LEU A 91 -13.06 -9.06 -5.06
C LEU A 91 -12.66 -7.72 -5.68
N LEU A 92 -13.62 -6.86 -5.98
CA LEU A 92 -13.37 -5.53 -6.51
C LEU A 92 -12.56 -4.69 -5.53
N THR A 93 -12.94 -4.70 -4.26
CA THR A 93 -12.24 -3.96 -3.19
C THR A 93 -10.79 -4.45 -3.04
N ALA A 94 -10.58 -5.76 -3.01
CA ALA A 94 -9.24 -6.33 -2.92
C ALA A 94 -8.38 -5.95 -4.13
N SER A 95 -8.96 -6.01 -5.34
CA SER A 95 -8.25 -5.66 -6.58
C SER A 95 -7.88 -4.18 -6.61
N VAL A 96 -8.80 -3.30 -6.24
CA VAL A 96 -8.57 -1.85 -6.20
C VAL A 96 -7.51 -1.52 -5.15
N SER A 97 -7.56 -2.16 -3.98
CA SER A 97 -6.56 -1.94 -2.92
C SER A 97 -5.17 -2.34 -3.39
N GLY A 98 -5.03 -3.49 -4.05
CA GLY A 98 -3.76 -3.93 -4.60
C GLY A 98 -3.25 -2.97 -5.68
N ALA A 99 -4.12 -2.50 -6.56
CA ALA A 99 -3.78 -1.55 -7.62
C ALA A 99 -3.31 -0.21 -7.03
N ILE A 100 -3.97 0.28 -6.00
CA ILE A 100 -3.57 1.52 -5.28
C ILE A 100 -2.17 1.34 -4.67
N GLY A 101 -1.92 0.20 -4.04
CA GLY A 101 -0.60 -0.10 -3.48
C GLY A 101 0.49 -0.10 -4.54
N LEU A 102 0.23 -0.72 -5.68
CA LEU A 102 1.17 -0.71 -6.80
C LEU A 102 1.41 0.71 -7.33
N PHE A 103 0.34 1.47 -7.55
CA PHE A 103 0.42 2.81 -8.10
C PHE A 103 1.23 3.76 -7.18
N PHE A 104 0.87 3.82 -5.91
CA PHE A 104 1.53 4.72 -4.96
C PHE A 104 2.85 4.18 -4.43
N GLY A 105 3.11 2.89 -4.59
CA GLY A 105 4.38 2.27 -4.22
C GLY A 105 5.49 2.47 -5.25
N VAL A 106 5.15 2.81 -6.49
CA VAL A 106 6.12 2.94 -7.60
C VAL A 106 7.15 4.04 -7.30
N VAL A 107 6.72 5.22 -6.85
CA VAL A 107 7.62 6.36 -6.62
C VAL A 107 8.65 6.03 -5.52
N PRO A 108 8.25 5.60 -4.30
CA PRO A 108 9.25 5.26 -3.29
C PRO A 108 10.12 4.07 -3.69
N ALA A 109 9.54 3.07 -4.37
CA ALA A 109 10.31 1.92 -4.86
C ALA A 109 11.39 2.33 -5.85
N ARG A 110 11.05 3.22 -6.78
CA ARG A 110 12.02 3.75 -7.74
C ARG A 110 13.11 4.58 -7.05
N ARG A 111 12.75 5.39 -6.08
CA ARG A 111 13.75 6.16 -5.31
C ARG A 111 14.74 5.25 -4.62
N ALA A 112 14.25 4.17 -3.99
CA ALA A 112 15.10 3.19 -3.36
C ALA A 112 16.03 2.52 -4.38
N ALA A 113 15.47 2.13 -5.53
CA ALA A 113 16.22 1.43 -6.57
C ALA A 113 17.31 2.30 -7.21
N GLN A 114 17.10 3.60 -7.28
CA GLN A 114 18.01 4.55 -7.91
C GLN A 114 19.07 5.12 -6.98
N LEU A 115 19.07 4.74 -5.69
CA LEU A 115 20.08 5.21 -4.74
C LEU A 115 21.47 4.74 -5.16
N ASP A 116 22.42 5.71 -5.18
CA ASP A 116 23.82 5.39 -5.39
C ASP A 116 24.37 4.77 -4.09
N PRO A 117 24.97 3.56 -4.14
CA PRO A 117 25.53 2.92 -2.94
C PRO A 117 26.53 3.79 -2.19
N MET A 118 27.39 4.51 -2.93
CA MET A 118 28.39 5.39 -2.33
C MET A 118 27.76 6.53 -1.57
N VAL A 119 26.76 7.18 -2.17
CA VAL A 119 26.01 8.28 -1.55
C VAL A 119 25.20 7.79 -0.38
N ALA A 120 24.52 6.65 -0.54
CA ALA A 120 23.67 6.06 0.50
C ALA A 120 24.48 5.72 1.76
N LEU A 121 25.67 5.18 1.61
CA LEU A 121 26.55 4.84 2.73
C LEU A 121 27.13 6.06 3.42
N ARG A 122 27.27 7.19 2.70
CA ARG A 122 27.77 8.43 3.26
C ARG A 122 26.73 9.23 4.04
N THR A 123 25.45 9.01 3.77
CA THR A 123 24.35 9.81 4.33
C THR A 123 23.93 9.36 5.73
N ALA A 124 24.69 8.54 6.36
CA ALA A 124 24.37 8.02 7.68
C ALA A 124 24.43 9.06 8.78
#